data_e3051e60c21bd2f39fd9f34911c8d0fa
#
_entry.id   e3051e60c21bd2f39fd9f34911c8d0fa
#
_cell.length_a   1.000
_cell.length_b   1.000
_cell.length_c   1.000
_cell.angle_alpha   90.00
_cell.angle_beta   90.00
_cell.angle_gamma   90.00
#
_symmetry.space_group_name_H-M   'P 1'
#
loop_
_entity.id
_entity.type
_entity.pdbx_description
1 polymer ?
#
loop_
_entity_poly.entity_id
_entity_poly.type
_entity_poly.pdbx_seq_one_letter_code
_entity_poly.pdbx_strand_id
1 'polypeptide(L)'
;MIRKTFVAAVACLFAGSMLQAQQTTDSVYTVEVKNADKYRVETNRFGANWFIGIGAGAQMYFGDHDKQMRLGDRITPNFEAYFGKWFTPGLGVRIGANGYKIKGVAGWDNHSNAAPLVNYGNYGGFIKQPRVVYPHSDRSKTPYDLYETEMDYIHAHADVLFNLSQLVCGYNEDRFYSFIPYAGLGFATSLNKASQTGRHSHEVTASVGLLNRFRINRAWDINFDVRGAYVSDHFDQEDASFDRNTKNVTSVSGRWGEGLLTATLGVSYNIPRRGWDRSTITTIRVNENVLEGLRNRLGELESMNSDLRRQLEEALNREVTVENVTLMPLLVTFPINRWVLSHKDRVNLGFLAEALKANPKLVYSVNGFADKGTGSVKRNIFLARKRAEVVYDCLVKEFGVSESQLKKDSNGGVANMYYNDPRCSRSVLAKIAE
;
A
#
# COMPACT_ATOMS: atom_id res chain seq x y z
N MET A 1 -5.88 14.79 21.99
CA MET A 1 -4.47 15.20 21.75
C MET A 1 -4.34 16.39 20.79
N ILE A 2 -5.14 16.45 19.72
CA ILE A 2 -5.11 17.54 18.70
C ILE A 2 -5.41 18.93 19.32
N ARG A 3 -6.28 19.03 20.32
CA ARG A 3 -6.57 20.33 21.00
C ARG A 3 -5.40 20.90 21.81
N LYS A 4 -4.53 20.03 22.35
CA LYS A 4 -3.37 20.49 23.15
C LYS A 4 -2.21 20.99 22.29
N THR A 5 -2.02 20.43 21.09
CA THR A 5 -0.99 20.91 20.15
C THR A 5 -1.37 22.20 19.44
N PHE A 6 -2.65 22.44 19.19
CA PHE A 6 -3.12 23.69 18.62
C PHE A 6 -3.02 24.85 19.63
N VAL A 7 -3.34 24.58 20.89
CA VAL A 7 -3.16 25.55 21.98
C VAL A 7 -1.69 25.84 22.25
N ALA A 8 -0.79 24.83 22.13
CA ALA A 8 0.65 25.06 22.26
C ALA A 8 1.22 25.89 21.10
N ALA A 9 0.75 25.71 19.87
CA ALA A 9 1.17 26.53 18.73
C ALA A 9 0.69 27.98 18.84
N VAL A 10 -0.52 28.19 19.34
CA VAL A 10 -1.07 29.54 19.62
C VAL A 10 -0.42 30.11 20.87
N ALA A 11 -0.15 29.31 21.91
CA ALA A 11 0.56 29.80 23.12
C ALA A 11 2.02 30.18 22.85
N CYS A 12 2.71 29.48 21.92
CA CYS A 12 4.05 29.89 21.47
C CYS A 12 4.03 31.19 20.68
N LEU A 13 2.94 31.54 20.00
CA LEU A 13 2.77 32.84 19.37
C LEU A 13 2.54 33.99 20.41
N PHE A 14 1.95 33.66 21.56
CA PHE A 14 1.73 34.67 22.64
C PHE A 14 2.84 34.71 23.69
N ALA A 15 3.58 33.61 23.93
CA ALA A 15 4.70 33.60 24.85
C ALA A 15 5.96 34.27 24.28
N GLY A 16 6.08 34.41 22.96
CA GLY A 16 7.16 35.13 22.29
C GLY A 16 7.12 36.66 22.53
N SER A 17 6.02 37.20 23.05
CA SER A 17 5.87 38.63 23.30
C SER A 17 6.43 39.11 24.67
N MET A 18 6.95 38.20 25.50
CA MET A 18 7.56 38.55 26.79
C MET A 18 9.08 38.36 26.85
N LEU A 19 9.73 38.01 25.76
CA LEU A 19 11.19 38.07 25.68
C LEU A 19 11.58 39.44 25.11
N GLN A 20 12.21 40.25 25.97
CA GLN A 20 12.70 41.58 25.69
C GLN A 20 13.40 41.69 24.35
N ALA A 21 12.95 42.65 23.57
CA ALA A 21 13.55 43.11 22.34
C ALA A 21 15.02 43.46 22.51
N GLN A 22 15.89 42.64 21.94
CA GLN A 22 17.19 43.11 21.47
C GLN A 22 17.05 43.26 19.95
N GLN A 23 17.22 44.47 19.49
CA GLN A 23 17.19 44.89 18.09
C GLN A 23 18.14 44.00 17.26
N THR A 24 17.57 43.19 16.42
CA THR A 24 18.19 42.74 15.16
C THR A 24 17.13 42.81 14.09
N THR A 25 17.30 43.77 13.21
CA THR A 25 16.68 43.90 11.91
C THR A 25 16.80 42.55 11.18
N ASP A 26 15.68 41.99 10.75
CA ASP A 26 15.53 40.70 10.04
C ASP A 26 15.49 39.43 10.92
N SER A 27 14.50 39.35 11.78
CA SER A 27 14.20 38.03 12.37
C SER A 27 13.32 37.23 11.44
N VAL A 28 13.96 36.23 10.81
CA VAL A 28 13.27 35.17 10.05
C VAL A 28 12.82 34.10 11.04
N TYR A 29 11.54 33.95 11.25
CA TYR A 29 11.00 32.80 12.01
C TYR A 29 10.63 31.70 11.06
N THR A 30 11.29 30.55 11.25
CA THR A 30 10.91 29.31 10.55
C THR A 30 9.93 28.57 11.45
N VAL A 31 8.68 28.46 11.04
CA VAL A 31 7.68 27.65 11.73
C VAL A 31 7.55 26.34 10.99
N GLU A 32 7.95 25.25 11.63
CA GLU A 32 7.67 23.92 11.14
C GLU A 32 6.21 23.57 11.43
N VAL A 33 5.39 23.57 10.39
CA VAL A 33 4.00 23.13 10.48
C VAL A 33 3.94 21.68 10.05
N LYS A 34 3.77 20.75 11.00
CA LYS A 34 3.48 19.36 10.66
C LYS A 34 2.14 19.27 9.96
N ASN A 35 2.12 18.65 8.79
CA ASN A 35 0.90 18.41 8.04
C ASN A 35 -0.10 17.65 8.93
N ALA A 36 -1.30 18.18 9.09
CA ALA A 36 -2.37 17.55 9.88
C ALA A 36 -2.90 16.26 9.23
N ASP A 37 -2.68 16.09 7.92
CA ASP A 37 -3.10 14.89 7.19
C ASP A 37 -2.22 13.71 7.55
N LYS A 38 -2.81 12.76 8.27
CA LYS A 38 -2.15 11.52 8.72
C LYS A 38 -1.83 10.53 7.61
N TYR A 39 -2.31 10.75 6.40
CA TYR A 39 -2.03 9.92 5.23
C TYR A 39 -0.94 10.50 4.32
N ARG A 40 -0.58 11.75 4.51
CA ARG A 40 0.49 12.40 3.76
C ARG A 40 1.84 12.21 4.45
N VAL A 41 2.71 11.44 3.81
CA VAL A 41 4.09 11.24 4.23
C VAL A 41 5.04 11.56 3.08
N GLU A 42 6.24 12.02 3.41
CA GLU A 42 7.29 12.26 2.44
C GLU A 42 7.96 10.94 2.05
N THR A 43 8.39 10.84 0.80
CA THR A 43 9.11 9.66 0.31
C THR A 43 10.52 9.64 0.87
N ASN A 44 10.89 8.56 1.54
CA ASN A 44 12.22 8.37 2.08
C ASN A 44 13.23 7.92 1.02
N ARG A 45 14.52 8.12 1.31
CA ARG A 45 15.61 7.58 0.52
C ARG A 45 15.54 6.06 0.50
N PHE A 46 16.00 5.44 -0.59
CA PHE A 46 15.98 3.97 -0.76
C PHE A 46 16.63 3.20 0.41
N GLY A 47 17.67 3.75 1.04
CA GLY A 47 18.36 3.15 2.18
C GLY A 47 17.59 3.18 3.51
N ALA A 48 16.38 3.79 3.57
CA ALA A 48 15.58 3.86 4.79
C ALA A 48 14.56 2.71 4.89
N ASN A 49 14.09 2.45 6.12
CA ASN A 49 12.99 1.52 6.41
C ASN A 49 13.25 0.04 6.08
N TRP A 50 14.51 -0.37 6.14
CA TRP A 50 14.89 -1.77 6.06
C TRP A 50 14.74 -2.45 7.43
N PHE A 51 14.43 -3.73 7.42
CA PHE A 51 14.37 -4.53 8.64
C PHE A 51 14.89 -5.94 8.40
N ILE A 52 15.42 -6.55 9.45
CA ILE A 52 15.83 -7.95 9.50
C ILE A 52 15.19 -8.58 10.72
N GLY A 53 14.80 -9.84 10.63
CA GLY A 53 14.19 -10.53 11.75
C GLY A 53 14.46 -12.02 11.74
N ILE A 54 14.30 -12.59 12.94
CA ILE A 54 14.37 -14.02 13.19
C ILE A 54 13.19 -14.42 14.07
N GLY A 55 12.74 -15.65 13.89
CA GLY A 55 11.64 -16.20 14.66
C GLY A 55 11.79 -17.69 14.88
N ALA A 56 11.12 -18.18 15.91
CA ALA A 56 10.97 -19.59 16.19
C ALA A 56 9.52 -19.86 16.62
N GLY A 57 9.05 -21.07 16.34
CA GLY A 57 7.67 -21.39 16.62
C GLY A 57 7.33 -22.84 16.34
N ALA A 58 6.07 -23.05 16.00
CA ALA A 58 5.54 -24.37 15.70
C ALA A 58 4.97 -24.38 14.27
N GLN A 59 4.98 -25.55 13.69
CA GLN A 59 4.40 -25.80 12.38
C GLN A 59 3.66 -27.13 12.35
N MET A 60 2.77 -27.25 11.40
CA MET A 60 1.99 -28.44 11.16
C MET A 60 1.75 -28.59 9.66
N TYR A 61 1.97 -29.79 9.17
CA TYR A 61 1.70 -30.18 7.79
C TYR A 61 0.33 -30.82 7.67
N PHE A 62 -0.30 -30.64 6.51
CA PHE A 62 -1.63 -31.12 6.19
C PHE A 62 -1.57 -31.90 4.85
N GLY A 63 -1.01 -33.08 4.90
CA GLY A 63 -1.05 -34.03 3.81
C GLY A 63 -2.30 -34.89 3.82
N ASP A 64 -2.37 -35.80 2.89
CA ASP A 64 -3.55 -36.65 2.59
C ASP A 64 -4.03 -37.49 3.77
N HIS A 65 -3.12 -38.14 4.45
CA HIS A 65 -3.41 -39.11 5.51
C HIS A 65 -3.12 -38.54 6.93
N ASP A 66 -2.58 -37.37 7.03
CA ASP A 66 -2.13 -36.76 8.30
C ASP A 66 -3.22 -36.58 9.36
N LYS A 67 -4.49 -36.52 8.95
CA LYS A 67 -5.62 -36.47 9.89
C LYS A 67 -5.72 -37.68 10.81
N GLN A 68 -5.08 -38.78 10.44
CA GLN A 68 -5.06 -40.05 11.21
C GLN A 68 -4.00 -40.00 12.33
N MET A 69 -3.04 -39.07 12.24
CA MET A 69 -2.05 -38.82 13.29
C MET A 69 -2.61 -37.91 14.38
N ARG A 70 -2.21 -38.11 15.64
CA ARG A 70 -2.60 -37.24 16.74
C ARG A 70 -2.06 -35.83 16.48
N LEU A 71 -2.86 -34.84 16.80
CA LEU A 71 -2.51 -33.42 16.58
C LEU A 71 -1.15 -33.04 17.19
N GLY A 72 -0.89 -33.49 18.43
CA GLY A 72 0.37 -33.19 19.12
C GLY A 72 1.61 -33.77 18.45
N ASP A 73 1.47 -34.93 17.81
CA ASP A 73 2.60 -35.61 17.14
C ASP A 73 2.96 -34.95 15.78
N ARG A 74 2.02 -34.21 15.20
CA ARG A 74 2.19 -33.46 13.96
C ARG A 74 2.86 -32.10 14.16
N ILE A 75 2.79 -31.57 15.38
CA ILE A 75 3.38 -30.26 15.68
C ILE A 75 4.89 -30.43 15.80
N THR A 76 5.61 -29.66 15.02
CA THR A 76 7.08 -29.65 14.97
C THR A 76 7.61 -28.23 15.12
N PRO A 77 8.84 -28.04 15.56
CA PRO A 77 9.48 -26.73 15.58
C PRO A 77 9.59 -26.13 14.20
N ASN A 78 9.55 -24.80 14.12
CA ASN A 78 9.83 -24.02 12.92
C ASN A 78 10.77 -22.86 13.28
N PHE A 79 11.71 -22.58 12.40
CA PHE A 79 12.62 -21.44 12.52
C PHE A 79 12.48 -20.58 11.28
N GLU A 80 12.52 -19.27 11.45
CA GLU A 80 12.36 -18.31 10.36
C GLU A 80 13.46 -17.24 10.47
N ALA A 81 14.00 -16.85 9.31
CA ALA A 81 14.83 -15.67 9.18
C ALA A 81 14.37 -14.89 7.95
N TYR A 82 14.28 -13.59 8.06
CA TYR A 82 13.81 -12.74 7.00
C TYR A 82 14.46 -11.37 7.02
N PHE A 83 14.36 -10.71 5.90
CA PHE A 83 14.83 -9.37 5.66
C PHE A 83 13.82 -8.68 4.74
N GLY A 84 13.58 -7.38 4.96
CA GLY A 84 12.56 -6.70 4.19
C GLY A 84 12.69 -5.19 4.24
N LYS A 85 11.77 -4.55 3.53
CA LYS A 85 11.73 -3.10 3.40
C LYS A 85 10.30 -2.59 3.34
N TRP A 86 10.06 -1.51 4.05
CA TRP A 86 8.83 -0.73 3.90
C TRP A 86 9.05 0.37 2.86
N PHE A 87 8.27 0.37 1.78
CA PHE A 87 8.28 1.41 0.74
C PHE A 87 7.38 2.59 1.12
N THR A 88 6.26 2.27 1.77
CA THR A 88 5.34 3.25 2.36
C THR A 88 4.96 2.79 3.76
N PRO A 89 4.30 3.61 4.58
CA PRO A 89 3.79 3.14 5.88
C PRO A 89 2.88 1.92 5.79
N GLY A 90 2.17 1.78 4.67
CA GLY A 90 1.19 0.72 4.44
C GLY A 90 1.66 -0.44 3.58
N LEU A 91 2.75 -0.30 2.82
CA LEU A 91 3.21 -1.31 1.86
C LEU A 91 4.68 -1.64 2.06
N GLY A 92 4.97 -2.91 2.22
CA GLY A 92 6.33 -3.43 2.33
C GLY A 92 6.52 -4.72 1.55
N VAL A 93 7.77 -5.15 1.46
CA VAL A 93 8.16 -6.46 0.95
C VAL A 93 9.08 -7.15 1.93
N ARG A 94 9.00 -8.48 1.97
CA ARG A 94 9.84 -9.32 2.80
C ARG A 94 10.31 -10.50 1.96
N ILE A 95 11.59 -10.84 2.09
CA ILE A 95 12.18 -12.09 1.60
C ILE A 95 12.66 -12.84 2.82
N GLY A 96 12.38 -14.11 2.89
CA GLY A 96 12.76 -14.92 4.04
C GLY A 96 12.88 -16.38 3.70
N ALA A 97 13.33 -17.12 4.70
CA ALA A 97 13.32 -18.57 4.67
C ALA A 97 12.84 -19.07 6.03
N ASN A 98 12.01 -20.10 6.00
CA ASN A 98 11.57 -20.81 7.18
C ASN A 98 11.58 -22.30 6.93
N GLY A 99 11.56 -23.08 7.98
CA GLY A 99 11.52 -24.53 7.91
C GLY A 99 12.14 -25.17 9.13
N TYR A 100 12.28 -26.43 9.06
CA TYR A 100 13.00 -27.38 9.89
C TYR A 100 12.53 -28.78 9.53
N LYS A 101 11.59 -29.35 10.28
CA LYS A 101 11.14 -30.74 10.14
C LYS A 101 9.62 -30.80 10.16
N ILE A 102 9.04 -31.47 9.22
CA ILE A 102 7.62 -31.82 9.24
C ILE A 102 7.43 -33.32 9.47
N LYS A 103 6.34 -33.65 10.12
CA LYS A 103 5.92 -35.01 10.41
C LYS A 103 4.53 -35.23 9.91
N GLY A 104 4.30 -36.41 9.39
CA GLY A 104 3.02 -36.85 8.90
C GLY A 104 2.92 -38.36 8.91
N VAL A 105 1.88 -38.87 8.26
CA VAL A 105 1.71 -40.28 7.98
C VAL A 105 1.35 -40.47 6.52
N ALA A 106 2.03 -41.38 5.86
CA ALA A 106 1.68 -41.86 4.54
C ALA A 106 0.81 -43.10 4.63
N GLY A 107 -0.17 -43.22 3.74
CA GLY A 107 -1.04 -44.36 3.66
C GLY A 107 -0.65 -45.32 2.53
N TRP A 108 -0.96 -46.57 2.69
CA TRP A 108 -0.88 -47.57 1.61
C TRP A 108 -2.23 -48.19 1.35
N ASP A 109 -2.62 -48.21 0.09
CA ASP A 109 -3.80 -48.95 -0.38
C ASP A 109 -3.44 -50.43 -0.59
N ASN A 110 -4.02 -51.26 0.24
CA ASN A 110 -3.85 -52.74 0.17
C ASN A 110 -4.84 -53.39 -0.80
N HIS A 111 -5.30 -52.69 -1.84
CA HIS A 111 -6.23 -53.25 -2.82
C HIS A 111 -5.61 -54.27 -3.78
N SER A 112 -4.30 -54.37 -3.81
CA SER A 112 -3.62 -55.46 -4.52
C SER A 112 -3.20 -56.54 -3.55
N ASN A 113 -3.73 -57.73 -3.69
CA ASN A 113 -3.35 -58.97 -2.98
C ASN A 113 -1.85 -59.36 -3.13
N ALA A 114 -0.99 -58.42 -3.29
CA ALA A 114 0.44 -58.59 -3.41
C ALA A 114 1.10 -58.63 -2.01
N ALA A 115 1.80 -59.68 -1.80
CA ALA A 115 2.52 -60.14 -0.62
C ALA A 115 3.14 -59.09 0.31
N PRO A 116 3.31 -59.44 1.60
CA PRO A 116 3.67 -58.46 2.61
C PRO A 116 5.05 -57.84 2.40
N LEU A 117 5.06 -56.53 2.37
CA LEU A 117 6.04 -55.61 3.00
C LEU A 117 7.56 -55.85 2.84
N VAL A 118 8.04 -56.66 1.98
CA VAL A 118 9.51 -56.82 1.83
C VAL A 118 10.10 -55.86 0.78
N ASN A 119 9.25 -55.22 0.02
CA ASN A 119 9.70 -54.22 -0.95
C ASN A 119 9.13 -52.85 -0.62
N TYR A 120 9.78 -52.13 0.28
CA TYR A 120 9.64 -50.66 0.45
C TYR A 120 9.84 -49.86 -0.85
N GLY A 121 9.80 -50.57 -1.96
CA GLY A 121 10.21 -50.11 -3.26
C GLY A 121 9.15 -49.32 -4.02
N ASN A 122 7.91 -49.19 -3.58
CA ASN A 122 6.84 -48.65 -4.41
C ASN A 122 6.06 -47.43 -3.82
N TYR A 123 6.45 -46.95 -2.66
CA TYR A 123 5.74 -45.83 -2.03
C TYR A 123 6.66 -44.62 -1.92
N GLY A 124 6.18 -43.52 -2.48
CA GLY A 124 6.78 -42.21 -2.36
C GLY A 124 6.77 -41.76 -0.90
N GLY A 125 7.40 -40.65 -0.63
CA GLY A 125 7.40 -40.06 0.67
C GLY A 125 8.69 -40.29 1.46
N PHE A 126 8.70 -39.64 2.63
CA PHE A 126 9.87 -39.53 3.53
C PHE A 126 9.71 -40.49 4.71
N ILE A 127 9.58 -41.78 4.47
CA ILE A 127 9.25 -42.78 5.47
C ILE A 127 10.37 -42.94 6.49
N LYS A 128 10.05 -42.78 7.77
CA LYS A 128 10.94 -42.94 8.90
C LYS A 128 10.86 -44.33 9.52
N GLN A 129 9.66 -44.83 9.67
CA GLN A 129 9.42 -46.17 10.24
C GLN A 129 8.51 -46.99 9.34
N PRO A 130 8.73 -48.31 9.29
CA PRO A 130 8.02 -49.17 8.33
C PRO A 130 6.53 -49.34 8.62
N ARG A 131 6.04 -49.06 9.84
CA ARG A 131 4.63 -49.15 10.18
C ARG A 131 4.33 -48.46 11.48
N VAL A 132 3.25 -47.67 11.51
CA VAL A 132 2.74 -47.00 12.73
C VAL A 132 1.28 -47.40 12.89
N VAL A 133 0.93 -47.84 14.09
CA VAL A 133 -0.48 -48.07 14.48
C VAL A 133 -0.92 -46.87 15.34
N TYR A 134 -1.68 -45.97 14.77
CA TYR A 134 -2.30 -44.90 15.54
C TYR A 134 -3.58 -45.40 16.21
N PRO A 135 -3.86 -45.03 17.47
CA PRO A 135 -5.03 -45.52 18.21
C PRO A 135 -6.36 -45.09 17.60
N HIS A 136 -6.36 -44.14 16.68
CA HIS A 136 -7.55 -43.65 15.98
C HIS A 136 -7.73 -44.27 14.58
N SER A 137 -6.77 -45.06 14.09
CA SER A 137 -6.97 -45.82 12.87
C SER A 137 -7.84 -47.03 13.17
N ASP A 138 -9.14 -46.89 12.97
CA ASP A 138 -10.07 -48.02 12.99
C ASP A 138 -9.80 -48.83 11.73
N ARG A 139 -9.06 -49.94 11.89
CA ARG A 139 -8.70 -50.83 10.80
C ARG A 139 -9.92 -51.37 10.04
N SER A 140 -11.11 -51.31 10.65
CA SER A 140 -12.35 -51.73 9.99
C SER A 140 -12.85 -50.68 9.00
N LYS A 141 -12.39 -49.44 9.11
CA LYS A 141 -12.81 -48.30 8.30
C LYS A 141 -11.74 -47.77 7.37
N THR A 142 -10.46 -48.07 7.63
CA THR A 142 -9.34 -47.64 6.77
C THR A 142 -8.61 -48.83 6.22
N PRO A 143 -8.71 -49.08 4.91
CA PRO A 143 -8.01 -50.21 4.27
C PRO A 143 -6.51 -49.99 4.11
N TYR A 144 -5.96 -48.96 4.78
CA TYR A 144 -4.56 -48.55 4.60
C TYR A 144 -3.69 -48.95 5.81
N ASP A 145 -2.49 -49.39 5.53
CA ASP A 145 -1.42 -49.38 6.50
C ASP A 145 -0.76 -47.97 6.53
N LEU A 146 -0.59 -47.43 7.72
CA LEU A 146 0.00 -46.10 7.91
C LEU A 146 1.47 -46.18 8.29
N TYR A 147 2.25 -45.28 7.70
CA TYR A 147 3.69 -45.13 7.95
C TYR A 147 3.99 -43.73 8.41
N GLU A 148 4.80 -43.59 9.46
CA GLU A 148 5.29 -42.32 9.89
C GLU A 148 6.27 -41.74 8.87
N THR A 149 6.02 -40.47 8.46
CA THR A 149 6.90 -39.73 7.58
C THR A 149 7.57 -38.60 8.33
N GLU A 150 8.82 -38.32 7.97
CA GLU A 150 9.59 -37.20 8.51
C GLU A 150 10.43 -36.59 7.40
N MET A 151 10.18 -35.32 7.11
CA MET A 151 10.89 -34.56 6.10
C MET A 151 11.53 -33.31 6.69
N ASP A 152 12.85 -33.19 6.51
CA ASP A 152 13.55 -31.94 6.75
C ASP A 152 13.43 -31.06 5.51
N TYR A 153 13.03 -29.80 5.69
CA TYR A 153 12.79 -28.91 4.58
C TYR A 153 13.19 -27.48 4.88
N ILE A 154 13.35 -26.72 3.81
CA ILE A 154 13.47 -25.27 3.83
C ILE A 154 12.50 -24.69 2.82
N HIS A 155 11.84 -23.59 3.20
CA HIS A 155 10.90 -22.84 2.38
C HIS A 155 11.40 -21.41 2.26
N ALA A 156 11.89 -21.03 1.08
CA ALA A 156 12.25 -19.66 0.73
C ALA A 156 11.02 -18.95 0.18
N HIS A 157 10.76 -17.74 0.61
CA HIS A 157 9.55 -17.00 0.23
C HIS A 157 9.80 -15.51 0.03
N ALA A 158 8.96 -14.89 -0.79
CA ALA A 158 8.89 -13.45 -0.97
C ALA A 158 7.45 -13.02 -0.74
N ASP A 159 7.25 -12.09 0.18
CA ASP A 159 5.93 -11.63 0.64
C ASP A 159 5.72 -10.15 0.36
N VAL A 160 4.50 -9.79 0.00
CA VAL A 160 4.01 -8.40 -0.02
C VAL A 160 3.22 -8.16 1.25
N LEU A 161 3.63 -7.17 2.02
CA LEU A 161 3.10 -6.86 3.34
C LEU A 161 2.17 -5.64 3.26
N PHE A 162 0.97 -5.76 3.82
CA PHE A 162 -0.04 -4.70 3.86
C PHE A 162 -0.28 -4.28 5.31
N ASN A 163 0.30 -3.17 5.76
CA ASN A 163 0.06 -2.67 7.11
C ASN A 163 -1.30 -1.97 7.21
N LEU A 164 -2.36 -2.75 7.45
CA LEU A 164 -3.72 -2.22 7.54
C LEU A 164 -3.88 -1.21 8.66
N SER A 165 -3.17 -1.37 9.77
CA SER A 165 -3.19 -0.39 10.86
C SER A 165 -2.74 1.00 10.42
N GLN A 166 -1.76 1.09 9.52
CA GLN A 166 -1.29 2.36 8.96
C GLN A 166 -2.17 2.86 7.81
N LEU A 167 -2.69 1.94 6.98
CA LEU A 167 -3.56 2.28 5.86
C LEU A 167 -4.91 2.83 6.31
N VAL A 168 -5.54 2.20 7.33
CA VAL A 168 -6.87 2.58 7.79
C VAL A 168 -6.82 3.71 8.82
N CYS A 169 -5.91 3.61 9.80
CA CYS A 169 -5.82 4.59 10.88
C CYS A 169 -4.87 5.76 10.59
N GLY A 170 -4.19 5.75 9.43
CA GLY A 170 -3.17 6.72 9.06
C GLY A 170 -1.82 6.47 9.73
N TYR A 171 -0.78 7.14 9.22
CA TYR A 171 0.57 6.97 9.72
C TYR A 171 0.73 7.53 11.14
N ASN A 172 1.22 6.68 12.03
CA ASN A 172 1.67 7.04 13.37
C ASN A 172 2.99 6.31 13.66
N GLU A 173 4.05 7.08 13.85
CA GLU A 173 5.38 6.52 14.13
C GLU A 173 5.39 5.74 15.45
N ASP A 174 4.68 6.20 16.47
CA ASP A 174 4.68 5.61 17.82
C ASP A 174 3.59 4.54 18.03
N ARG A 175 3.02 4.02 16.94
CA ARG A 175 2.01 2.96 17.04
C ARG A 175 2.60 1.69 17.65
N PHE A 176 2.05 1.28 18.80
CA PHE A 176 2.48 0.09 19.52
C PHE A 176 2.17 -1.20 18.75
N TYR A 177 0.94 -1.34 18.24
CA TYR A 177 0.49 -2.53 17.54
C TYR A 177 0.20 -2.27 16.08
N SER A 178 0.64 -3.20 15.21
CA SER A 178 0.33 -3.17 13.77
C SER A 178 -0.16 -4.53 13.30
N PHE A 179 -1.30 -4.52 12.64
CA PHE A 179 -1.91 -5.66 11.98
C PHE A 179 -1.52 -5.66 10.50
N ILE A 180 -0.83 -6.70 10.05
CA ILE A 180 -0.16 -6.73 8.75
C ILE A 180 -0.46 -8.07 8.06
N PRO A 181 -1.59 -8.20 7.35
CA PRO A 181 -1.77 -9.31 6.44
C PRO A 181 -0.74 -9.24 5.31
N TYR A 182 -0.43 -10.40 4.76
CA TYR A 182 0.48 -10.52 3.63
C TYR A 182 0.11 -11.68 2.73
N ALA A 183 0.60 -11.63 1.50
CA ALA A 183 0.56 -12.73 0.55
C ALA A 183 1.94 -12.85 -0.10
N GLY A 184 2.31 -14.07 -0.43
CA GLY A 184 3.63 -14.32 -1.00
C GLY A 184 3.67 -15.56 -1.88
N LEU A 185 4.74 -15.64 -2.62
CA LEU A 185 5.15 -16.82 -3.38
C LEU A 185 6.47 -17.31 -2.82
N GLY A 186 6.70 -18.62 -2.96
CA GLY A 186 7.91 -19.22 -2.45
C GLY A 186 8.29 -20.51 -3.18
N PHE A 187 9.32 -21.11 -2.63
CA PHE A 187 9.87 -22.35 -3.11
C PHE A 187 10.26 -23.21 -1.91
N ALA A 188 9.63 -24.36 -1.77
CA ALA A 188 9.94 -25.33 -0.73
C ALA A 188 10.80 -26.46 -1.31
N THR A 189 11.81 -26.85 -0.55
CA THR A 189 12.67 -27.98 -0.92
C THR A 189 12.97 -28.87 0.28
N SER A 190 12.93 -30.17 0.08
CA SER A 190 13.37 -31.14 1.10
C SER A 190 14.89 -31.14 1.20
N LEU A 191 15.41 -31.24 2.41
CA LEU A 191 16.84 -31.36 2.70
C LEU A 191 17.28 -32.84 2.72
N ASN A 192 16.38 -33.72 3.13
CA ASN A 192 16.56 -35.17 2.99
C ASN A 192 15.94 -35.67 1.70
N LYS A 193 16.32 -36.90 1.30
CA LYS A 193 15.81 -37.54 0.13
C LYS A 193 14.63 -38.43 0.48
N ALA A 194 13.64 -38.48 -0.39
CA ALA A 194 12.53 -39.38 -0.25
C ALA A 194 13.01 -40.85 -0.32
N SER A 195 12.39 -41.71 0.48
CA SER A 195 12.82 -43.09 0.73
C SER A 195 12.87 -43.94 -0.51
N GLN A 196 12.01 -43.68 -1.49
CA GLN A 196 11.91 -44.45 -2.69
C GLN A 196 12.65 -43.90 -3.88
N THR A 197 12.35 -42.62 -4.17
CA THR A 197 12.86 -41.97 -5.37
C THR A 197 14.34 -41.63 -5.23
N GLY A 198 14.83 -41.57 -3.99
CA GLY A 198 16.18 -41.07 -3.67
C GLY A 198 16.40 -39.63 -4.10
N ARG A 199 15.32 -38.86 -4.34
CA ARG A 199 15.34 -37.49 -4.82
C ARG A 199 14.87 -36.53 -3.74
N HIS A 200 15.29 -35.28 -3.85
CA HIS A 200 14.73 -34.21 -3.11
C HIS A 200 13.38 -33.76 -3.73
N SER A 201 12.49 -33.28 -2.92
CA SER A 201 11.29 -32.61 -3.37
C SER A 201 11.54 -31.12 -3.58
N HIS A 202 10.96 -30.56 -4.62
CA HIS A 202 11.12 -29.15 -5.01
C HIS A 202 9.81 -28.63 -5.54
N GLU A 203 9.14 -27.76 -4.78
CA GLU A 203 7.82 -27.28 -5.15
C GLU A 203 7.67 -25.78 -4.99
N VAL A 204 6.91 -25.16 -5.90
CA VAL A 204 6.50 -23.76 -5.79
C VAL A 204 5.37 -23.66 -4.77
N THR A 205 5.39 -22.63 -3.97
CA THR A 205 4.40 -22.41 -2.92
C THR A 205 3.70 -21.07 -3.09
N ALA A 206 2.45 -21.01 -2.68
CA ALA A 206 1.72 -19.77 -2.48
C ALA A 206 1.35 -19.65 -1.00
N SER A 207 1.60 -18.52 -0.40
CA SER A 207 1.35 -18.32 1.02
C SER A 207 0.53 -17.06 1.30
N VAL A 208 -0.28 -17.15 2.33
CA VAL A 208 -0.95 -16.01 2.94
C VAL A 208 -0.71 -16.05 4.44
N GLY A 209 -0.66 -14.91 5.06
CA GLY A 209 -0.44 -14.89 6.50
C GLY A 209 -0.75 -13.55 7.14
N LEU A 210 -0.56 -13.57 8.45
CA LEU A 210 -0.89 -12.47 9.32
C LEU A 210 0.25 -12.21 10.28
N LEU A 211 0.94 -11.09 10.07
CA LEU A 211 2.00 -10.62 10.93
C LEU A 211 1.43 -9.60 11.92
N ASN A 212 1.42 -9.96 13.20
CA ASN A 212 1.10 -9.09 14.32
C ASN A 212 2.39 -8.53 14.88
N ARG A 213 2.62 -7.23 14.70
CA ARG A 213 3.85 -6.57 15.12
C ARG A 213 3.61 -5.67 16.32
N PHE A 214 4.40 -5.87 17.37
CA PHE A 214 4.39 -5.09 18.61
C PHE A 214 5.69 -4.31 18.72
N ARG A 215 5.60 -3.00 18.75
CA ARG A 215 6.76 -2.12 18.86
C ARG A 215 7.29 -2.08 20.30
N ILE A 216 8.55 -2.42 20.49
CA ILE A 216 9.25 -2.21 21.77
C ILE A 216 9.85 -0.80 21.80
N ASN A 217 10.58 -0.45 20.75
CA ASN A 217 11.22 0.86 20.59
C ASN A 217 11.44 1.19 19.10
N ARG A 218 12.21 2.21 18.78
CA ARG A 218 12.50 2.59 17.39
C ARG A 218 13.27 1.54 16.60
N ALA A 219 14.07 0.72 17.27
CA ALA A 219 14.93 -0.28 16.64
C ALA A 219 14.32 -1.69 16.65
N TRP A 220 13.56 -2.05 17.69
CA TRP A 220 13.12 -3.42 17.92
C TRP A 220 11.60 -3.57 17.95
N ASP A 221 11.13 -4.62 17.26
CA ASP A 221 9.74 -5.07 17.30
C ASP A 221 9.69 -6.54 17.69
N ILE A 222 8.64 -6.95 18.42
CA ILE A 222 8.24 -8.35 18.59
C ILE A 222 7.22 -8.65 17.52
N ASN A 223 7.32 -9.83 16.92
CA ASN A 223 6.45 -10.27 15.84
C ASN A 223 5.80 -11.61 16.19
N PHE A 224 4.50 -11.69 16.03
CA PHE A 224 3.77 -12.96 16.02
C PHE A 224 3.22 -13.16 14.62
N ASP A 225 3.74 -14.16 13.92
CA ASP A 225 3.42 -14.46 12.51
C ASP A 225 2.68 -15.78 12.41
N VAL A 226 1.54 -15.78 11.73
CA VAL A 226 0.80 -17.00 11.36
C VAL A 226 0.75 -17.06 9.84
N ARG A 227 1.34 -18.11 9.26
CA ARG A 227 1.42 -18.33 7.82
C ARG A 227 0.72 -19.62 7.44
N GLY A 228 -0.17 -19.56 6.44
CA GLY A 228 -0.64 -20.70 5.69
C GLY A 228 0.06 -20.73 4.34
N ALA A 229 0.74 -21.79 4.01
CA ALA A 229 1.32 -21.99 2.70
C ALA A 229 0.65 -23.19 2.03
N TYR A 230 0.31 -23.00 0.77
CA TYR A 230 -0.15 -24.05 -0.14
C TYR A 230 1.06 -24.57 -0.93
N VAL A 231 1.19 -25.87 -1.00
CA VAL A 231 2.24 -26.56 -1.73
C VAL A 231 1.60 -27.65 -2.59
N SER A 232 2.25 -28.02 -3.68
CA SER A 232 1.78 -29.09 -4.54
C SER A 232 1.78 -30.43 -3.81
N ASP A 233 0.83 -31.29 -4.15
CA ASP A 233 0.68 -32.68 -3.72
C ASP A 233 1.96 -33.57 -3.93
N HIS A 234 2.86 -33.10 -4.77
CA HIS A 234 4.14 -33.77 -4.99
C HIS A 234 5.19 -33.47 -3.91
N PHE A 235 4.89 -32.60 -2.96
CA PHE A 235 5.91 -32.15 -2.00
C PHE A 235 6.34 -33.24 -1.05
N ASP A 236 5.42 -34.01 -0.51
CA ASP A 236 5.73 -35.14 0.36
C ASP A 236 6.01 -36.44 -0.43
N GLN A 237 5.72 -36.44 -1.73
CA GLN A 237 5.87 -37.58 -2.64
C GLN A 237 5.07 -38.82 -2.20
N GLU A 238 3.99 -38.67 -1.44
CA GLU A 238 3.21 -39.77 -0.91
C GLU A 238 2.57 -40.61 -2.03
N ASP A 239 1.97 -39.99 -3.04
CA ASP A 239 1.26 -40.63 -4.12
C ASP A 239 2.08 -40.76 -5.41
N ALA A 240 3.36 -40.55 -5.32
CA ALA A 240 4.24 -40.64 -6.47
C ALA A 240 4.42 -42.09 -6.88
N SER A 241 3.60 -42.60 -7.80
CA SER A 241 3.92 -43.84 -8.51
C SER A 241 5.19 -43.62 -9.33
N PHE A 242 6.29 -44.15 -8.84
CA PHE A 242 7.56 -44.13 -9.54
C PHE A 242 7.64 -45.22 -10.58
N ASP A 243 7.53 -44.88 -11.85
CA ASP A 243 7.81 -45.80 -12.93
C ASP A 243 9.33 -45.97 -13.07
N ARG A 244 9.81 -47.16 -12.69
CA ARG A 244 11.24 -47.52 -12.76
C ARG A 244 11.81 -47.46 -14.18
N ASN A 245 10.99 -47.65 -15.18
CA ASN A 245 11.43 -47.74 -16.58
C ASN A 245 11.64 -46.32 -17.16
N THR A 246 10.72 -45.42 -16.87
CA THR A 246 10.78 -44.04 -17.37
C THR A 246 11.47 -43.10 -16.40
N LYS A 247 11.74 -43.52 -15.16
CA LYS A 247 12.21 -42.68 -14.05
C LYS A 247 11.32 -41.45 -13.79
N ASN A 248 10.10 -41.48 -14.22
CA ASN A 248 9.12 -40.43 -14.03
C ASN A 248 8.29 -40.70 -12.78
N VAL A 249 8.01 -39.64 -12.06
CA VAL A 249 7.04 -39.60 -10.96
C VAL A 249 5.70 -39.21 -11.58
N THR A 250 4.74 -40.13 -11.56
CA THR A 250 3.36 -39.83 -11.97
C THR A 250 2.53 -39.72 -10.70
N SER A 251 1.90 -38.59 -10.49
CA SER A 251 0.92 -38.42 -9.43
C SER A 251 -0.34 -39.18 -9.76
N VAL A 252 -0.83 -39.96 -8.82
CA VAL A 252 -2.07 -40.76 -8.98
C VAL A 252 -3.24 -40.05 -8.30
N SER A 253 -2.98 -39.15 -7.33
CA SER A 253 -4.04 -38.41 -6.65
C SER A 253 -4.42 -37.13 -7.40
N GLY A 254 -5.67 -37.00 -7.74
CA GLY A 254 -6.23 -35.77 -8.34
C GLY A 254 -6.52 -34.69 -7.30
N ARG A 255 -5.79 -34.64 -6.19
CA ARG A 255 -6.03 -33.67 -5.13
C ARG A 255 -5.30 -32.36 -5.40
N TRP A 256 -5.85 -31.27 -4.83
CA TRP A 256 -5.49 -29.90 -5.18
C TRP A 256 -4.23 -29.38 -4.49
N GLY A 257 -3.51 -30.24 -3.76
CA GLY A 257 -2.30 -29.88 -3.03
C GLY A 257 -2.47 -29.81 -1.51
N GLU A 258 -1.39 -29.57 -0.84
CA GLU A 258 -1.24 -29.72 0.60
C GLU A 258 -1.04 -28.39 1.30
N GLY A 259 -1.21 -28.40 2.61
CA GLY A 259 -1.12 -27.20 3.43
C GLY A 259 0.01 -27.27 4.45
N LEU A 260 0.72 -26.18 4.62
CA LEU A 260 1.68 -25.98 5.70
C LEU A 260 1.22 -24.78 6.53
N LEU A 261 0.92 -25.00 7.80
CA LEU A 261 0.58 -23.96 8.75
C LEU A 261 1.75 -23.74 9.70
N THR A 262 2.21 -22.50 9.82
CA THR A 262 3.27 -22.11 10.77
C THR A 262 2.79 -20.99 11.67
N ALA A 263 3.18 -21.03 12.94
CA ALA A 263 2.98 -19.97 13.90
C ALA A 263 4.31 -19.67 14.59
N THR A 264 4.83 -18.46 14.39
CA THR A 264 6.18 -18.07 14.87
C THR A 264 6.10 -16.84 15.77
N LEU A 265 6.90 -16.85 16.81
CA LEU A 265 7.20 -15.68 17.63
C LEU A 265 8.65 -15.28 17.36
N GLY A 266 8.86 -14.02 17.04
CA GLY A 266 10.15 -13.54 16.63
C GLY A 266 10.43 -12.11 17.04
N VAL A 267 11.62 -11.69 16.72
CA VAL A 267 12.06 -10.30 16.89
C VAL A 267 12.56 -9.75 15.57
N SER A 268 12.33 -8.48 15.33
CA SER A 268 12.90 -7.80 14.18
C SER A 268 13.63 -6.53 14.60
N TYR A 269 14.75 -6.30 13.94
CA TYR A 269 15.58 -5.12 14.08
C TYR A 269 15.34 -4.20 12.87
N ASN A 270 14.96 -2.97 13.13
CA ASN A 270 14.78 -1.95 12.09
C ASN A 270 16.11 -1.22 11.93
N ILE A 271 16.68 -1.30 10.73
CA ILE A 271 17.92 -0.63 10.40
C ILE A 271 17.71 0.89 10.51
N PRO A 272 18.66 1.67 11.06
CA PRO A 272 18.52 3.08 11.35
C PRO A 272 17.98 3.91 10.18
N ARG A 273 17.12 4.89 10.48
CA ARG A 273 16.25 5.70 9.64
C ARG A 273 14.89 5.06 9.35
N ARG A 274 14.30 4.50 10.40
CA ARG A 274 12.90 4.10 10.38
C ARG A 274 11.97 5.30 10.46
N GLY A 275 10.88 5.24 9.74
CA GLY A 275 9.80 6.22 9.79
C GLY A 275 9.73 7.11 8.56
N TRP A 276 8.72 7.95 8.52
CA TRP A 276 8.46 8.88 7.43
C TRP A 276 8.22 10.26 8.02
N ASP A 277 8.83 11.27 7.41
CA ASP A 277 8.64 12.65 7.82
C ASP A 277 7.27 13.17 7.36
N ARG A 278 6.63 13.93 8.24
CA ARG A 278 5.35 14.59 7.99
C ARG A 278 5.45 16.10 7.98
N SER A 279 6.65 16.63 8.12
CA SER A 279 6.85 18.06 8.26
C SER A 279 6.86 18.72 6.89
N THR A 280 5.97 19.69 6.74
CA THR A 280 6.13 20.70 5.70
C THR A 280 6.82 21.88 6.35
N ILE A 281 8.04 22.20 5.95
CA ILE A 281 8.76 23.39 6.41
C ILE A 281 8.19 24.57 5.64
N THR A 282 7.39 25.37 6.29
CA THR A 282 6.94 26.66 5.75
C THR A 282 7.77 27.77 6.38
N THR A 283 8.66 28.37 5.60
CA THR A 283 9.42 29.54 6.05
C THR A 283 8.53 30.77 5.93
N ILE A 284 8.06 31.29 7.05
CA ILE A 284 7.31 32.53 7.10
C ILE A 284 8.32 33.62 7.48
N ARG A 285 8.61 34.54 6.55
CA ARG A 285 9.36 35.76 6.85
C ARG A 285 8.38 36.77 7.46
N VAL A 286 8.45 36.95 8.75
CA VAL A 286 7.62 37.93 9.44
C VAL A 286 8.48 39.18 9.68
N ASN A 287 8.25 40.20 8.88
CA ASN A 287 8.78 41.53 9.19
C ASN A 287 7.81 42.19 10.21
N GLU A 288 8.35 42.84 11.20
CA GLU A 288 7.56 43.47 12.28
C GLU A 288 6.51 44.44 11.73
N ASN A 289 6.86 45.21 10.67
CA ASN A 289 5.95 46.05 9.92
C ASN A 289 4.79 45.31 9.25
N VAL A 290 5.02 44.02 8.82
CA VAL A 290 3.98 43.15 8.26
C VAL A 290 3.08 42.62 9.36
N LEU A 291 3.64 42.34 10.54
CA LEU A 291 2.88 41.87 11.71
C LEU A 291 1.95 42.98 12.24
N GLU A 292 2.45 44.22 12.27
CA GLU A 292 1.67 45.36 12.63
C GLU A 292 0.59 45.69 11.58
N GLY A 293 0.96 45.61 10.29
CA GLY A 293 0.00 45.70 9.18
C GLY A 293 -1.08 44.61 9.21
N LEU A 294 -0.71 43.35 9.57
CA LEU A 294 -1.66 42.27 9.74
C LEU A 294 -2.56 42.46 10.97
N ARG A 295 -2.03 42.98 12.09
CA ARG A 295 -2.83 43.29 13.29
C ARG A 295 -3.83 44.42 13.00
N ASN A 296 -3.40 45.47 12.31
CA ASN A 296 -4.27 46.54 11.89
C ASN A 296 -5.36 46.02 10.93
N ARG A 297 -4.99 45.17 9.98
CA ARG A 297 -5.92 44.56 9.05
C ARG A 297 -6.88 43.56 9.72
N LEU A 298 -6.43 42.86 10.77
CA LEU A 298 -7.28 42.01 11.60
C LEU A 298 -8.32 42.84 12.36
N GLY A 299 -7.93 43.98 12.94
CA GLY A 299 -8.84 44.92 13.54
C GLY A 299 -9.84 45.54 12.55
N GLU A 300 -9.38 45.88 11.34
CA GLU A 300 -10.25 46.31 10.24
C GLU A 300 -11.25 45.25 9.82
N LEU A 301 -10.77 43.97 9.68
CA LEU A 301 -11.62 42.84 9.32
C LEU A 301 -12.62 42.47 10.43
N GLU A 302 -12.23 42.60 11.70
CA GLU A 302 -13.14 42.42 12.84
C GLU A 302 -14.22 43.51 12.87
N SER A 303 -13.82 44.74 12.61
CA SER A 303 -14.75 45.88 12.45
C SER A 303 -15.68 45.69 11.25
N MET A 304 -15.12 45.31 10.08
CA MET A 304 -15.93 44.98 8.90
C MET A 304 -16.87 43.78 9.12
N ASN A 305 -16.41 42.76 9.86
CA ASN A 305 -17.24 41.58 10.16
C ASN A 305 -18.42 41.95 11.07
N SER A 306 -18.20 42.86 12.03
CA SER A 306 -19.27 43.36 12.87
C SER A 306 -20.26 44.23 12.07
N ASP A 307 -19.75 45.07 11.17
CA ASP A 307 -20.59 45.87 10.28
C ASP A 307 -21.34 45.03 9.23
N LEU A 308 -20.67 44.02 8.67
CA LEU A 308 -21.32 43.06 7.75
C LEU A 308 -22.41 42.23 8.44
N ARG A 309 -22.20 41.84 9.70
CA ARG A 309 -23.24 41.15 10.47
C ARG A 309 -24.46 42.05 10.72
N ARG A 310 -24.21 43.31 11.02
CA ARG A 310 -25.29 44.32 11.16
C ARG A 310 -26.01 44.50 9.81
N GLN A 311 -25.25 44.67 8.70
CA GLN A 311 -25.81 44.81 7.36
C GLN A 311 -26.56 43.56 6.90
N LEU A 312 -26.08 42.33 7.29
CA LEU A 312 -26.78 41.09 7.02
C LEU A 312 -28.11 41.02 7.77
N GLU A 313 -28.13 41.47 9.02
CA GLU A 313 -29.35 41.54 9.81
C GLU A 313 -30.36 42.56 9.22
N GLU A 314 -29.84 43.69 8.72
CA GLU A 314 -30.63 44.69 8.01
C GLU A 314 -31.06 44.25 6.62
N ALA A 315 -30.23 43.42 5.91
CA ALA A 315 -30.51 42.92 4.57
C ALA A 315 -31.46 41.70 4.57
N LEU A 316 -31.55 40.95 5.66
CA LEU A 316 -32.56 39.90 5.84
C LEU A 316 -34.01 40.42 5.77
N ASN A 317 -34.16 41.77 5.91
CA ASN A 317 -35.43 42.45 5.78
C ASN A 317 -35.63 43.20 4.45
N ARG A 318 -34.72 43.03 3.47
CA ARG A 318 -34.81 43.62 2.14
C ARG A 318 -34.63 42.56 1.04
N GLU A 319 -35.53 42.53 0.04
CA GLU A 319 -35.33 41.76 -1.19
C GLU A 319 -34.09 42.29 -1.94
N VAL A 320 -33.14 41.39 -2.20
CA VAL A 320 -31.90 41.72 -2.91
C VAL A 320 -31.94 41.07 -4.30
N THR A 321 -31.91 41.89 -5.32
CA THR A 321 -31.58 41.49 -6.69
C THR A 321 -30.07 41.33 -6.82
N VAL A 322 -29.60 40.12 -7.11
CA VAL A 322 -28.16 39.78 -7.23
C VAL A 322 -27.69 40.05 -8.66
N GLU A 323 -26.87 41.09 -8.85
CA GLU A 323 -26.04 41.22 -10.06
C GLU A 323 -24.58 41.33 -9.62
N ASN A 324 -23.82 40.34 -10.05
CA ASN A 324 -22.36 40.23 -10.30
C ASN A 324 -21.72 38.97 -9.70
N VAL A 325 -21.70 37.94 -10.54
CA VAL A 325 -20.93 36.72 -10.25
C VAL A 325 -19.53 36.87 -10.85
N THR A 326 -18.51 36.97 -10.00
CA THR A 326 -17.11 36.92 -10.44
C THR A 326 -16.67 35.46 -10.54
N LEU A 327 -16.53 34.96 -11.78
CA LEU A 327 -16.05 33.61 -12.02
C LEU A 327 -14.52 33.57 -12.03
N MET A 328 -13.94 32.61 -11.28
CA MET A 328 -12.49 32.45 -11.17
C MET A 328 -11.92 31.62 -12.33
N PRO A 329 -10.67 31.88 -12.75
CA PRO A 329 -9.98 31.04 -13.71
C PRO A 329 -9.85 29.59 -13.22
N LEU A 330 -10.04 28.63 -14.14
CA LEU A 330 -9.92 27.20 -13.87
C LEU A 330 -8.72 26.64 -14.65
N LEU A 331 -7.81 25.96 -13.93
CA LEU A 331 -6.68 25.26 -14.52
C LEU A 331 -6.91 23.75 -14.48
N VAL A 332 -6.92 23.11 -15.65
CA VAL A 332 -6.99 21.66 -15.82
C VAL A 332 -5.64 21.13 -16.26
N THR A 333 -5.04 20.19 -15.54
CA THR A 333 -3.71 19.66 -15.82
C THR A 333 -3.76 18.26 -16.42
N PHE A 334 -2.77 17.92 -17.25
CA PHE A 334 -2.73 16.63 -17.95
C PHE A 334 -1.40 15.88 -17.72
N PRO A 335 -1.46 14.55 -17.61
CA PRO A 335 -0.25 13.75 -17.63
C PRO A 335 0.54 13.91 -18.93
N ILE A 336 1.83 13.55 -18.88
CA ILE A 336 2.70 13.62 -20.04
C ILE A 336 2.11 12.80 -21.21
N ASN A 337 2.15 13.38 -22.40
CA ASN A 337 1.64 12.78 -23.62
C ASN A 337 0.15 12.36 -23.59
N ARG A 338 -0.65 12.94 -22.67
CA ARG A 338 -2.10 12.66 -22.52
C ARG A 338 -2.92 13.93 -22.66
N TRP A 339 -4.20 13.73 -23.03
CA TRP A 339 -5.25 14.75 -23.16
C TRP A 339 -6.63 14.25 -22.67
N VAL A 340 -6.65 13.20 -21.84
CA VAL A 340 -7.89 12.66 -21.28
C VAL A 340 -8.20 13.35 -19.95
N LEU A 341 -9.43 13.80 -19.78
CA LEU A 341 -9.91 14.41 -18.54
C LEU A 341 -10.11 13.37 -17.44
N SER A 342 -9.65 13.67 -16.24
CA SER A 342 -9.99 12.86 -15.06
C SER A 342 -11.42 13.11 -14.61
N HIS A 343 -11.97 12.22 -13.76
CA HIS A 343 -13.28 12.43 -13.15
C HIS A 343 -13.34 13.71 -12.33
N LYS A 344 -12.26 14.04 -11.61
CA LYS A 344 -12.15 15.27 -10.84
C LYS A 344 -12.23 16.52 -11.74
N ASP A 345 -11.53 16.49 -12.88
CA ASP A 345 -11.54 17.62 -13.82
C ASP A 345 -12.94 17.81 -14.42
N ARG A 346 -13.65 16.72 -14.71
CA ARG A 346 -15.04 16.78 -15.21
C ARG A 346 -15.98 17.41 -14.18
N VAL A 347 -15.84 17.07 -12.89
CA VAL A 347 -16.63 17.71 -11.82
C VAL A 347 -16.37 19.21 -11.76
N ASN A 348 -15.10 19.62 -11.80
CA ASN A 348 -14.73 21.05 -11.78
C ASN A 348 -15.24 21.79 -13.03
N LEU A 349 -15.19 21.16 -14.20
CA LEU A 349 -15.75 21.70 -15.42
C LEU A 349 -17.27 21.77 -15.37
N GLY A 350 -17.94 20.84 -14.66
CA GLY A 350 -19.36 20.90 -14.40
C GLY A 350 -19.78 22.14 -13.63
N PHE A 351 -19.06 22.48 -12.53
CA PHE A 351 -19.31 23.71 -11.80
C PHE A 351 -19.08 24.98 -12.63
N LEU A 352 -18.04 25.00 -13.47
CA LEU A 352 -17.82 26.10 -14.40
C LEU A 352 -18.96 26.18 -15.43
N ALA A 353 -19.43 25.06 -15.92
CA ALA A 353 -20.51 25.00 -16.89
C ALA A 353 -21.84 25.51 -16.32
N GLU A 354 -22.18 25.14 -15.08
CA GLU A 354 -23.35 25.67 -14.37
C GLU A 354 -23.28 27.19 -14.24
N ALA A 355 -22.11 27.70 -13.83
CA ALA A 355 -21.87 29.11 -13.66
C ALA A 355 -21.96 29.90 -15.00
N LEU A 356 -21.45 29.31 -16.10
CA LEU A 356 -21.58 29.89 -17.46
C LEU A 356 -23.03 29.90 -17.95
N LYS A 357 -23.81 28.84 -17.73
CA LYS A 357 -25.21 28.77 -18.08
C LYS A 357 -26.05 29.80 -17.32
N ALA A 358 -25.71 30.02 -16.02
CA ALA A 358 -26.36 31.03 -15.21
C ALA A 358 -26.04 32.46 -15.69
N ASN A 359 -24.95 32.66 -16.47
CA ASN A 359 -24.49 33.96 -16.94
C ASN A 359 -24.25 33.97 -18.46
N PRO A 360 -25.30 34.05 -19.30
CA PRO A 360 -25.18 33.90 -20.75
C PRO A 360 -24.34 34.98 -21.46
N LYS A 361 -24.07 36.09 -20.80
CA LYS A 361 -23.27 37.21 -21.35
C LYS A 361 -21.75 36.98 -21.17
N LEU A 362 -21.34 36.03 -20.32
CA LEU A 362 -19.93 35.78 -20.08
C LEU A 362 -19.32 34.91 -21.17
N VAL A 363 -18.17 35.32 -21.63
CA VAL A 363 -17.37 34.56 -22.62
C VAL A 363 -16.06 34.12 -21.94
N TYR A 364 -15.77 32.84 -22.05
CA TYR A 364 -14.53 32.22 -21.51
C TYR A 364 -13.59 31.83 -22.64
N SER A 365 -12.31 32.08 -22.43
CA SER A 365 -11.25 31.56 -23.29
C SER A 365 -10.71 30.23 -22.72
N VAL A 366 -10.66 29.20 -23.53
CA VAL A 366 -10.15 27.86 -23.21
C VAL A 366 -8.82 27.69 -23.94
N ASN A 367 -7.72 28.00 -23.26
CA ASN A 367 -6.39 28.00 -23.82
C ASN A 367 -5.60 26.77 -23.43
N GLY A 368 -5.17 25.96 -24.41
CA GLY A 368 -4.39 24.76 -24.21
C GLY A 368 -2.89 25.01 -24.28
N PHE A 369 -2.15 24.34 -23.39
CA PHE A 369 -0.68 24.45 -23.29
C PHE A 369 -0.02 23.08 -23.24
N ALA A 370 1.24 23.05 -23.65
CA ALA A 370 2.15 21.92 -23.46
C ALA A 370 3.49 22.42 -22.89
N ASP A 371 4.17 21.59 -22.12
CA ASP A 371 5.48 21.98 -21.61
C ASP A 371 6.54 21.96 -22.73
N LYS A 372 7.41 22.96 -22.75
CA LYS A 372 8.46 23.10 -23.76
C LYS A 372 9.61 22.09 -23.55
N GLY A 373 9.77 21.58 -22.34
CA GLY A 373 10.90 20.72 -21.95
C GLY A 373 10.75 19.27 -22.43
N THR A 374 9.57 18.86 -22.89
CA THR A 374 9.33 17.47 -23.31
C THR A 374 8.69 17.42 -24.70
N GLY A 375 9.21 16.55 -25.57
CA GLY A 375 8.70 16.34 -26.92
C GLY A 375 9.14 17.37 -27.95
N SER A 376 8.78 17.13 -29.23
CA SER A 376 9.06 18.07 -30.31
C SER A 376 8.03 19.21 -30.33
N VAL A 377 8.42 20.34 -30.95
CA VAL A 377 7.54 21.50 -31.15
C VAL A 377 6.23 21.09 -31.83
N LYS A 378 6.31 20.26 -32.88
CA LYS A 378 5.13 19.74 -33.60
C LYS A 378 4.20 18.92 -32.67
N ARG A 379 4.78 18.08 -31.80
CA ARG A 379 4.03 17.28 -30.84
C ARG A 379 3.38 18.14 -29.77
N ASN A 380 4.08 19.17 -29.29
CA ASN A 380 3.57 20.07 -28.27
C ASN A 380 2.40 20.93 -28.77
N ILE A 381 2.48 21.41 -30.01
CA ILE A 381 1.35 22.09 -30.67
C ILE A 381 0.15 21.15 -30.76
N PHE A 382 0.36 19.92 -31.19
CA PHE A 382 -0.70 18.91 -31.26
C PHE A 382 -1.35 18.64 -29.88
N LEU A 383 -0.53 18.45 -28.86
CA LEU A 383 -1.02 18.16 -27.50
C LEU A 383 -1.77 19.35 -26.90
N ALA A 384 -1.27 20.56 -27.06
CA ALA A 384 -1.93 21.77 -26.60
C ALA A 384 -3.33 21.91 -27.23
N ARG A 385 -3.41 21.75 -28.56
CA ARG A 385 -4.68 21.79 -29.29
C ARG A 385 -5.63 20.69 -28.81
N LYS A 386 -5.17 19.43 -28.67
CA LYS A 386 -6.01 18.31 -28.23
C LYS A 386 -6.54 18.49 -26.80
N ARG A 387 -5.74 19.06 -25.90
CA ARG A 387 -6.17 19.39 -24.55
C ARG A 387 -7.25 20.46 -24.53
N ALA A 388 -7.06 21.56 -25.29
CA ALA A 388 -8.09 22.58 -25.41
C ALA A 388 -9.39 22.02 -26.01
N GLU A 389 -9.26 21.16 -27.03
CA GLU A 389 -10.40 20.50 -27.70
C GLU A 389 -11.21 19.64 -26.72
N VAL A 390 -10.56 18.81 -25.91
CA VAL A 390 -11.24 17.92 -24.95
C VAL A 390 -11.96 18.70 -23.84
N VAL A 391 -11.37 19.79 -23.34
CA VAL A 391 -12.02 20.66 -22.36
C VAL A 391 -13.20 21.40 -22.98
N TYR A 392 -13.02 21.94 -24.17
CA TYR A 392 -14.08 22.60 -24.91
C TYR A 392 -15.24 21.63 -25.20
N ASP A 393 -14.95 20.43 -25.72
CA ASP A 393 -15.94 19.41 -26.03
C ASP A 393 -16.69 18.95 -24.77
N CYS A 394 -15.99 18.82 -23.62
CA CYS A 394 -16.63 18.51 -22.35
C CYS A 394 -17.62 19.59 -21.94
N LEU A 395 -17.26 20.88 -22.02
CA LEU A 395 -18.16 21.99 -21.69
C LEU A 395 -19.37 22.07 -22.64
N VAL A 396 -19.14 21.89 -23.94
CA VAL A 396 -20.22 22.00 -24.94
C VAL A 396 -21.08 20.74 -25.00
N LYS A 397 -20.45 19.55 -25.20
CA LYS A 397 -21.18 18.32 -25.51
C LYS A 397 -21.68 17.58 -24.26
N GLU A 398 -20.90 17.58 -23.17
CA GLU A 398 -21.32 16.90 -21.95
C GLU A 398 -22.17 17.81 -21.05
N PHE A 399 -21.76 19.08 -20.90
CA PHE A 399 -22.44 20.01 -20.00
C PHE A 399 -23.35 21.00 -20.69
N GLY A 400 -23.37 21.06 -22.02
CA GLY A 400 -24.34 21.88 -22.78
C GLY A 400 -24.12 23.40 -22.66
N VAL A 401 -22.87 23.85 -22.51
CA VAL A 401 -22.50 25.27 -22.55
C VAL A 401 -22.60 25.77 -24.01
N SER A 402 -23.15 26.98 -24.23
CA SER A 402 -23.24 27.56 -25.56
C SER A 402 -21.85 27.81 -26.16
N GLU A 403 -21.68 27.44 -27.44
CA GLU A 403 -20.43 27.71 -28.18
C GLU A 403 -20.08 29.20 -28.22
N SER A 404 -21.10 30.08 -28.23
CA SER A 404 -20.90 31.53 -28.20
C SER A 404 -20.23 32.05 -26.91
N GLN A 405 -20.29 31.27 -25.83
CA GLN A 405 -19.64 31.60 -24.55
C GLN A 405 -18.21 31.07 -24.46
N LEU A 406 -17.70 30.37 -25.46
CA LEU A 406 -16.39 29.73 -25.41
C LEU A 406 -15.52 30.12 -26.60
N LYS A 407 -14.36 30.67 -26.32
CA LYS A 407 -13.29 30.88 -27.31
C LYS A 407 -12.17 29.85 -27.07
N LYS A 408 -11.93 29.01 -28.09
CA LYS A 408 -10.90 27.96 -28.01
C LYS A 408 -9.61 28.42 -28.66
N ASP A 409 -8.46 28.28 -27.96
CA ASP A 409 -7.15 28.59 -28.45
C ASP A 409 -6.08 27.62 -27.92
N SER A 410 -4.89 27.64 -28.49
CA SER A 410 -3.79 26.79 -28.02
C SER A 410 -2.42 27.40 -28.34
N ASN A 411 -1.56 27.51 -27.36
CA ASN A 411 -0.27 28.19 -27.45
C ASN A 411 0.95 27.23 -27.59
N GLY A 412 0.71 25.94 -27.82
CA GLY A 412 1.80 24.97 -28.03
C GLY A 412 2.68 24.75 -26.80
N GLY A 413 3.98 24.65 -27.02
CA GLY A 413 4.96 24.46 -25.97
C GLY A 413 5.34 25.77 -25.30
N VAL A 414 5.11 25.87 -23.98
CA VAL A 414 5.45 27.03 -23.16
C VAL A 414 6.51 26.68 -22.12
N ALA A 415 7.27 27.69 -21.68
CA ALA A 415 8.13 27.57 -20.51
C ALA A 415 7.25 27.31 -19.25
N ASN A 416 7.89 26.93 -18.16
CA ASN A 416 7.14 26.64 -16.92
C ASN A 416 6.28 27.82 -16.49
N MET A 417 4.96 27.68 -16.57
CA MET A 417 4.00 28.76 -16.35
C MET A 417 3.82 29.09 -14.86
N TYR A 418 3.82 28.06 -14.02
CA TYR A 418 3.54 28.21 -12.59
C TYR A 418 4.54 27.41 -11.76
N TYR A 419 5.06 28.00 -10.70
CA TYR A 419 5.93 27.37 -9.70
C TYR A 419 7.17 26.67 -10.28
N ASN A 420 7.58 27.02 -11.49
CA ASN A 420 8.65 26.33 -12.23
C ASN A 420 8.42 24.80 -12.39
N ASP A 421 7.17 24.37 -12.36
CA ASP A 421 6.77 22.97 -12.52
C ASP A 421 6.24 22.69 -13.92
N PRO A 422 6.93 21.87 -14.74
CA PRO A 422 6.48 21.54 -16.09
C PRO A 422 5.12 20.82 -16.12
N ARG A 423 4.67 20.24 -14.99
CA ARG A 423 3.35 19.62 -14.89
C ARG A 423 2.24 20.65 -15.04
N CYS A 424 2.43 21.86 -14.50
CA CYS A 424 1.45 22.95 -14.60
C CYS A 424 1.39 23.54 -16.01
N SER A 425 2.43 23.38 -16.83
CA SER A 425 2.44 23.80 -18.24
C SER A 425 1.77 22.80 -19.18
N ARG A 426 1.47 21.59 -18.68
CA ARG A 426 0.65 20.60 -19.40
C ARG A 426 -0.82 20.77 -19.04
N SER A 427 -1.41 21.87 -19.43
CA SER A 427 -2.70 22.29 -18.89
C SER A 427 -3.60 22.95 -19.93
N VAL A 428 -4.83 23.16 -19.51
CA VAL A 428 -5.77 24.09 -20.15
C VAL A 428 -6.18 25.12 -19.09
N LEU A 429 -6.06 26.38 -19.43
CA LEU A 429 -6.52 27.50 -18.62
C LEU A 429 -7.86 28.01 -19.21
N ALA A 430 -8.92 27.88 -18.46
CA ALA A 430 -10.20 28.48 -18.74
C ALA A 430 -10.35 29.79 -17.92
N LYS A 431 -10.42 30.92 -18.57
CA LYS A 431 -10.57 32.24 -17.93
C LYS A 431 -11.54 33.12 -18.72
N ILE A 432 -12.05 34.16 -18.11
CA ILE A 432 -12.89 35.15 -18.82
C ILE A 432 -12.10 35.67 -20.03
N ALA A 433 -12.75 35.69 -21.19
CA ALA A 433 -12.15 36.27 -22.38
C ALA A 433 -12.11 37.80 -22.23
N GLU A 434 -10.99 38.37 -22.43
CA GLU A 434 -10.76 39.83 -22.49
C GLU A 434 -11.36 40.39 -23.80
#